data_3d16d45d8d623ddb89ba0cc5a67ee960
#
_entry.id   3d16d45d8d623ddb89ba0cc5a67ee960
#
_cell.length_a   1.000
_cell.length_b   1.000
_cell.length_c   1.000
_cell.angle_alpha   90.00
_cell.angle_beta   90.00
_cell.angle_gamma   90.00
#
_symmetry.space_group_name_H-M   'P 1'
#
loop_
_entity.id
_entity.type
_entity.pdbx_description
1 polymer ?
#
loop_
_entity_poly.entity_id
_entity_poly.type
_entity_poly.pdbx_seq_one_letter_code
_entity_poly.pdbx_strand_id
1 'polypeptide(L)'
;MSLPKKQVLYIALELTTDSQNKLKEWFSKQMLNIQATHTNWNEYSTYCHHMTIAFYTEMTQKTYTWCVSHDAEKFKITAKELGISDKAIAVKVDTLCLSENVLKHVTLATNKETKGKPVDSNYITEWQNIEPFELEGVVTFYKKYE
;
A
#
# COMPACT_ATOMS: atom_id res chain seq x y z
N MET A 1 -1.87 -18.42 -4.22
CA MET A 1 -2.55 -19.25 -5.25
C MET A 1 -3.40 -18.36 -6.15
N SER A 2 -3.26 -18.54 -7.45
CA SER A 2 -4.05 -17.80 -8.43
C SER A 2 -5.53 -18.16 -8.37
N LEU A 3 -6.38 -17.17 -8.53
CA LEU A 3 -7.83 -17.34 -8.65
C LEU A 3 -8.25 -17.01 -10.07
N PRO A 4 -9.34 -17.61 -10.58
CA PRO A 4 -9.93 -17.16 -11.85
C PRO A 4 -10.22 -15.66 -11.77
N LYS A 5 -10.00 -14.96 -12.87
CA LYS A 5 -10.09 -13.49 -12.90
C LYS A 5 -11.41 -12.96 -12.33
N LYS A 6 -12.52 -13.60 -12.65
CA LYS A 6 -13.86 -13.19 -12.20
C LYS A 6 -14.07 -13.36 -10.69
N GLN A 7 -13.23 -14.14 -10.01
CA GLN A 7 -13.31 -14.36 -8.56
C GLN A 7 -12.39 -13.43 -7.78
N VAL A 8 -11.55 -12.67 -8.46
CA VAL A 8 -10.55 -11.80 -7.80
C VAL A 8 -11.18 -10.48 -7.39
N LEU A 9 -11.07 -10.14 -6.11
CA LEU A 9 -11.42 -8.82 -5.62
C LEU A 9 -10.29 -7.84 -5.92
N TYR A 10 -9.07 -8.20 -5.52
CA TYR A 10 -7.87 -7.45 -5.87
C TYR A 10 -6.66 -8.37 -5.76
N ILE A 11 -5.56 -7.94 -6.38
CA ILE A 11 -4.26 -8.58 -6.26
C ILE A 11 -3.32 -7.55 -5.67
N ALA A 12 -2.51 -7.96 -4.73
CA ALA A 12 -1.58 -7.07 -4.05
C ALA A 12 -0.27 -7.76 -3.75
N LEU A 13 0.76 -6.94 -3.57
CA LEU A 13 2.02 -7.37 -3.03
C LEU A 13 1.88 -7.28 -1.51
N GLU A 14 1.54 -8.40 -0.89
CA GLU A 14 1.35 -8.45 0.57
C GLU A 14 2.70 -8.48 1.26
N LEU A 15 2.94 -7.53 2.15
CA LEU A 15 4.19 -7.48 2.88
C LEU A 15 4.35 -8.71 3.76
N THR A 16 5.58 -9.23 3.84
CA THR A 16 5.90 -10.31 4.79
C THR A 16 5.64 -9.79 6.21
N THR A 17 5.43 -10.72 7.14
CA THR A 17 5.19 -10.35 8.54
C THR A 17 6.32 -9.47 9.09
N ASP A 18 7.56 -9.82 8.80
CA ASP A 18 8.71 -9.02 9.23
C ASP A 18 8.68 -7.62 8.64
N SER A 19 8.33 -7.50 7.36
CA SER A 19 8.24 -6.21 6.69
C SER A 19 7.07 -5.38 7.21
N GLN A 20 5.93 -6.00 7.51
CA GLN A 20 4.81 -5.30 8.13
C GLN A 20 5.21 -4.71 9.48
N ASN A 21 5.89 -5.51 10.31
CA ASN A 21 6.33 -5.07 11.63
C ASN A 21 7.37 -3.95 11.53
N LYS A 22 8.31 -4.08 10.60
CA LYS A 22 9.32 -3.05 10.35
C LYS A 22 8.65 -1.73 9.93
N LEU A 23 7.70 -1.80 9.02
CA LEU A 23 6.99 -0.61 8.53
C LEU A 23 6.15 0.03 9.62
N LYS A 24 5.43 -0.77 10.41
CA LYS A 24 4.63 -0.25 11.54
C LYS A 24 5.48 0.44 12.58
N GLU A 25 6.64 -0.14 12.91
CA GLU A 25 7.57 0.46 13.86
C GLU A 25 8.10 1.80 13.34
N TRP A 26 8.54 1.83 12.08
CA TRP A 26 9.00 3.05 11.45
C TRP A 26 7.88 4.11 11.44
N PHE A 27 6.68 3.72 11.05
CA PHE A 27 5.52 4.63 11.00
C PHE A 27 5.19 5.21 12.37
N SER A 28 5.23 4.39 13.42
CA SER A 28 4.91 4.86 14.78
C SER A 28 5.84 5.99 15.21
N LYS A 29 7.11 5.94 14.79
CA LYS A 29 8.07 7.01 15.07
C LYS A 29 7.74 8.27 14.27
N GLN A 30 7.35 8.11 13.00
CA GLN A 30 6.95 9.25 12.17
C GLN A 30 5.70 9.93 12.70
N MET A 31 4.77 9.14 13.25
CA MET A 31 3.48 9.66 13.72
C MET A 31 3.62 10.70 14.81
N LEU A 32 4.66 10.64 15.63
CA LEU A 32 4.93 11.66 16.65
C LEU A 32 5.12 13.03 16.00
N ASN A 33 5.90 13.10 14.91
CA ASN A 33 6.12 14.33 14.16
C ASN A 33 4.89 14.76 13.37
N ILE A 34 4.17 13.81 12.79
CA ILE A 34 2.97 14.09 12.02
C ILE A 34 1.90 14.73 12.90
N GLN A 35 1.66 14.17 14.09
CA GLN A 35 0.68 14.72 15.02
C GLN A 35 1.07 16.11 15.57
N ALA A 36 2.38 16.38 15.63
CA ALA A 36 2.87 17.68 16.06
C ALA A 36 2.64 18.78 15.01
N THR A 37 2.58 18.40 13.71
CA THR A 37 2.47 19.35 12.60
C THR A 37 1.11 19.32 11.90
N HIS A 38 0.32 18.26 12.10
CA HIS A 38 -1.00 18.04 11.47
C HIS A 38 -2.03 17.78 12.55
N THR A 39 -2.76 18.80 12.94
CA THR A 39 -3.62 18.77 14.13
C THR A 39 -4.84 17.87 14.05
N ASN A 40 -5.21 17.41 12.86
CA ASN A 40 -6.40 16.59 12.65
C ASN A 40 -6.09 15.07 12.59
N TRP A 41 -4.87 14.64 12.95
CA TRP A 41 -4.47 13.23 12.92
C TRP A 41 -4.49 12.60 14.32
N ASN A 42 -5.56 12.81 15.09
CA ASN A 42 -5.68 12.25 16.45
C ASN A 42 -6.22 10.83 16.47
N GLU A 43 -7.17 10.51 15.59
CA GLU A 43 -7.75 9.18 15.48
C GLU A 43 -7.55 8.63 14.06
N TYR A 44 -6.94 7.46 13.95
CA TYR A 44 -6.63 6.88 12.65
C TYR A 44 -6.62 5.35 12.73
N SER A 45 -6.77 4.72 11.55
CA SER A 45 -6.60 3.27 11.40
C SER A 45 -5.27 3.01 10.71
N THR A 46 -4.51 2.05 11.22
CA THR A 46 -3.20 1.66 10.68
C THR A 46 -3.35 0.46 9.77
N TYR A 47 -2.69 0.51 8.63
CA TYR A 47 -2.66 -0.59 7.65
C TYR A 47 -1.27 -1.20 7.54
N CYS A 48 -0.34 -0.58 6.82
CA CYS A 48 1.05 -1.06 6.66
C CYS A 48 1.09 -2.51 6.19
N HIS A 49 0.24 -2.87 5.24
CA HIS A 49 -0.03 -4.27 4.91
C HIS A 49 0.39 -4.68 3.50
N HIS A 50 0.10 -3.86 2.50
CA HIS A 50 0.33 -4.26 1.11
C HIS A 50 0.44 -3.07 0.16
N MET A 51 1.03 -3.35 -1.01
CA MET A 51 0.97 -2.47 -2.18
C MET A 51 -0.04 -3.06 -3.14
N THR A 52 -1.08 -2.32 -3.49
CA THR A 52 -2.09 -2.82 -4.44
C THR A 52 -1.51 -2.92 -5.84
N ILE A 53 -1.67 -4.08 -6.48
CA ILE A 53 -1.32 -4.27 -7.89
C ILE A 53 -2.50 -3.84 -8.76
N ALA A 54 -3.69 -4.39 -8.50
CA ALA A 54 -4.91 -4.02 -9.23
C ALA A 54 -6.15 -4.42 -8.46
N PHE A 55 -7.11 -3.51 -8.41
CA PHE A 55 -8.46 -3.81 -7.92
C PHE A 55 -9.28 -4.33 -9.10
N TYR A 56 -10.28 -5.18 -8.86
CA TYR A 56 -10.98 -5.87 -9.96
C TYR A 56 -11.58 -4.91 -11.00
N THR A 57 -12.00 -3.72 -10.60
CA THR A 57 -12.61 -2.74 -11.53
C THR A 57 -11.61 -2.14 -12.52
N GLU A 58 -10.31 -2.15 -12.17
CA GLU A 58 -9.25 -1.56 -13.01
C GLU A 58 -8.33 -2.61 -13.62
N MET A 59 -8.54 -3.89 -13.27
CA MET A 59 -7.63 -4.96 -13.67
C MET A 59 -7.76 -5.28 -15.16
N THR A 60 -6.67 -5.06 -15.90
CA THR A 60 -6.60 -5.46 -17.31
C THR A 60 -6.24 -6.94 -17.40
N GLN A 61 -6.54 -7.55 -18.56
CA GLN A 61 -6.14 -8.94 -18.82
C GLN A 61 -4.61 -9.09 -18.78
N LYS A 62 -3.89 -8.09 -19.25
CA LYS A 62 -2.43 -8.08 -19.23
C LYS A 62 -1.89 -8.16 -17.80
N THR A 63 -2.43 -7.34 -16.91
CA THR A 63 -2.02 -7.32 -15.51
C THR A 63 -2.39 -8.63 -14.82
N TYR A 64 -3.59 -9.13 -15.05
CA TYR A 64 -4.00 -10.41 -14.47
C TYR A 64 -3.05 -11.55 -14.91
N THR A 65 -2.74 -11.62 -16.20
CA THR A 65 -1.83 -12.64 -16.74
C THR A 65 -0.44 -12.54 -16.11
N TRP A 66 0.06 -11.30 -15.96
CA TRP A 66 1.35 -11.07 -15.30
C TRP A 66 1.31 -11.61 -13.86
N CYS A 67 0.25 -11.32 -13.13
CA CYS A 67 0.10 -11.78 -11.74
C CYS A 67 0.04 -13.30 -11.62
N VAL A 68 -0.64 -13.98 -12.55
CA VAL A 68 -0.69 -15.44 -12.58
C VAL A 68 0.72 -16.01 -12.77
N SER A 69 1.50 -15.41 -13.68
CA SER A 69 2.89 -15.84 -13.94
C SER A 69 3.81 -15.60 -12.74
N HIS A 70 3.46 -14.67 -11.86
CA HIS A 70 4.26 -14.30 -10.69
C HIS A 70 3.59 -14.64 -9.37
N ASP A 71 2.59 -15.54 -9.40
CA ASP A 71 1.84 -15.94 -8.21
C ASP A 71 2.78 -16.44 -7.11
N ALA A 72 2.60 -15.89 -5.91
CA ALA A 72 3.40 -16.20 -4.72
C ALA A 72 4.89 -15.82 -4.84
N GLU A 73 5.27 -15.07 -5.88
CA GLU A 73 6.65 -14.60 -6.03
C GLU A 73 6.91 -13.45 -5.08
N LYS A 74 8.12 -13.43 -4.51
CA LYS A 74 8.57 -12.39 -3.59
C LYS A 74 9.27 -11.27 -4.36
N PHE A 75 8.92 -10.02 -4.03
CA PHE A 75 9.53 -8.83 -4.60
C PHE A 75 10.10 -7.94 -3.50
N LYS A 76 11.23 -7.33 -3.80
CA LYS A 76 11.81 -6.29 -2.96
C LYS A 76 11.07 -4.98 -3.23
N ILE A 77 10.84 -4.21 -2.17
CA ILE A 77 10.19 -2.90 -2.22
C ILE A 77 11.09 -1.91 -1.50
N THR A 78 11.36 -0.78 -2.13
CA THR A 78 12.13 0.29 -1.49
C THR A 78 11.20 1.46 -1.20
N ALA A 79 11.02 1.80 0.08
CA ALA A 79 10.25 2.96 0.49
C ALA A 79 11.11 4.21 0.32
N LYS A 80 10.59 5.24 -0.33
CA LYS A 80 11.37 6.42 -0.73
C LYS A 80 10.81 7.75 -0.29
N GLU A 81 9.50 7.88 -0.18
CA GLU A 81 8.86 9.13 0.16
C GLU A 81 7.68 8.88 1.09
N LEU A 82 7.46 9.83 1.99
CA LEU A 82 6.29 9.82 2.89
C LEU A 82 5.31 10.86 2.38
N GLY A 83 4.07 10.44 2.16
CA GLY A 83 2.99 11.31 1.73
C GLY A 83 1.94 11.46 2.80
N ILE A 84 1.43 12.66 2.96
CA ILE A 84 0.45 13.00 3.97
C ILE A 84 -0.62 13.89 3.36
N SER A 85 -1.89 13.54 3.59
CA SER A 85 -3.02 14.41 3.31
C SER A 85 -3.89 14.45 4.57
N ASP A 86 -5.01 15.13 4.51
CA ASP A 86 -5.95 15.12 5.63
C ASP A 86 -6.73 13.79 5.73
N LYS A 87 -6.65 12.93 4.73
CA LYS A 87 -7.38 11.65 4.68
C LYS A 87 -6.50 10.42 4.80
N ALA A 88 -5.28 10.46 4.28
CA ALA A 88 -4.41 9.28 4.24
C ALA A 88 -2.95 9.63 4.39
N ILE A 89 -2.19 8.65 4.89
CA ILE A 89 -0.73 8.69 4.97
C ILE A 89 -0.24 7.44 4.25
N ALA A 90 0.76 7.59 3.39
CA ALA A 90 1.32 6.48 2.63
C ALA A 90 2.81 6.65 2.39
N VAL A 91 3.50 5.55 2.09
CA VAL A 91 4.87 5.62 1.56
C VAL A 91 4.83 5.32 0.07
N LYS A 92 5.53 6.14 -0.71
CA LYS A 92 5.78 5.87 -2.13
C LYS A 92 6.93 4.88 -2.21
N VAL A 93 6.80 3.89 -3.09
CA VAL A 93 7.77 2.81 -3.17
C VAL A 93 8.23 2.57 -4.60
N ASP A 94 9.44 2.02 -4.72
CA ASP A 94 9.97 1.48 -5.96
C ASP A 94 10.02 -0.03 -5.85
N THR A 95 9.58 -0.72 -6.91
CA THR A 95 9.65 -2.17 -7.01
C THR A 95 9.51 -2.59 -8.47
N LEU A 96 10.07 -3.75 -8.81
CA LEU A 96 9.88 -4.35 -10.12
C LEU A 96 8.48 -4.95 -10.27
N CYS A 97 7.74 -5.11 -9.17
CA CYS A 97 6.37 -5.61 -9.21
C CYS A 97 5.47 -4.59 -9.93
N LEU A 98 4.62 -5.11 -10.80
CA LEU A 98 3.66 -4.30 -11.55
C LEU A 98 2.58 -3.70 -10.64
N SER A 99 2.06 -2.56 -11.00
CA SER A 99 0.89 -1.96 -10.34
C SER A 99 0.11 -1.13 -11.35
N GLU A 100 -1.21 -1.20 -11.26
CA GLU A 100 -2.11 -0.35 -12.07
C GLU A 100 -2.19 1.08 -11.52
N ASN A 101 -1.78 1.29 -10.27
CA ASN A 101 -1.74 2.63 -9.70
C ASN A 101 -0.63 3.44 -10.35
N VAL A 102 -0.90 4.71 -10.62
CA VAL A 102 0.09 5.64 -11.18
C VAL A 102 1.29 5.76 -10.25
N LEU A 103 1.02 5.86 -8.95
CA LEU A 103 2.05 5.91 -7.92
C LEU A 103 2.01 4.62 -7.11
N LYS A 104 3.08 3.84 -7.18
CA LYS A 104 3.20 2.64 -6.35
C LYS A 104 3.37 3.08 -4.90
N HIS A 105 2.52 2.58 -4.02
CA HIS A 105 2.52 2.99 -2.61
C HIS A 105 1.99 1.92 -1.69
N VAL A 106 2.34 2.04 -0.41
CA VAL A 106 1.72 1.27 0.67
C VAL A 106 1.01 2.26 1.57
N THR A 107 -0.30 2.07 1.76
CA THR A 107 -1.07 2.89 2.70
C THR A 107 -0.64 2.58 4.12
N LEU A 108 -0.26 3.61 4.88
CA LEU A 108 0.14 3.48 6.28
C LEU A 108 -1.05 3.63 7.21
N ALA A 109 -1.87 4.66 6.98
CA ALA A 109 -3.00 4.96 7.84
C ALA A 109 -4.05 5.77 7.10
N THR A 110 -5.28 5.70 7.62
CA THR A 110 -6.38 6.56 7.18
C THR A 110 -6.95 7.31 8.37
N ASN A 111 -7.37 8.55 8.13
CA ASN A 111 -7.85 9.44 9.19
C ASN A 111 -9.34 9.17 9.44
N LYS A 112 -9.69 8.80 10.67
CA LYS A 112 -11.08 8.54 11.05
C LYS A 112 -11.90 9.82 11.13
N GLU A 113 -11.29 10.93 11.53
CA GLU A 113 -11.98 12.21 11.68
C GLU A 113 -12.48 12.76 10.35
N THR A 114 -11.75 12.52 9.27
CA THR A 114 -12.11 12.97 7.92
C THR A 114 -12.73 11.87 7.07
N LYS A 115 -12.98 10.70 7.65
CA LYS A 115 -13.52 9.53 6.96
C LYS A 115 -12.64 9.07 5.80
N GLY A 116 -11.33 9.12 5.99
CA GLY A 116 -10.35 8.68 5.01
C GLY A 116 -10.46 7.19 4.71
N LYS A 117 -10.12 6.83 3.49
CA LYS A 117 -10.10 5.43 3.01
C LYS A 117 -8.77 5.15 2.34
N PRO A 118 -8.35 3.87 2.25
CA PRO A 118 -7.08 3.53 1.60
C PRO A 118 -6.93 4.11 0.18
N VAL A 119 -8.01 4.20 -0.59
CA VAL A 119 -8.00 4.77 -1.94
C VAL A 119 -7.56 6.24 -1.94
N ASP A 120 -7.75 6.95 -0.83
CA ASP A 120 -7.34 8.36 -0.71
C ASP A 120 -5.83 8.54 -0.80
N SER A 121 -5.05 7.47 -0.62
CA SER A 121 -3.60 7.49 -0.85
C SER A 121 -3.25 7.88 -2.29
N ASN A 122 -4.13 7.59 -3.26
CA ASN A 122 -3.92 7.95 -4.66
C ASN A 122 -4.00 9.46 -4.91
N TYR A 123 -4.54 10.21 -3.97
CA TYR A 123 -4.78 11.66 -4.11
C TYR A 123 -3.85 12.50 -3.25
N ILE A 124 -2.85 11.89 -2.62
CA ILE A 124 -1.85 12.63 -1.84
C ILE A 124 -0.99 13.44 -2.81
N THR A 125 -0.80 14.72 -2.48
CA THR A 125 0.02 15.63 -3.28
C THR A 125 1.27 16.12 -2.55
N GLU A 126 1.30 16.00 -1.22
CA GLU A 126 2.46 16.39 -0.42
C GLU A 126 3.31 15.17 -0.12
N TRP A 127 4.47 15.08 -0.77
CA TRP A 127 5.42 14.00 -0.60
C TRP A 127 6.77 14.57 -0.18
N GLN A 128 7.41 13.92 0.79
CA GLN A 128 8.74 14.32 1.22
C GLN A 128 9.68 13.11 1.19
N ASN A 129 10.91 13.35 0.79
CA ASN A 129 11.93 12.30 0.77
C ASN A 129 12.22 11.81 2.18
N ILE A 130 12.43 10.51 2.28
CA ILE A 130 12.84 9.86 3.53
C ILE A 130 14.15 9.12 3.27
N GLU A 131 14.85 8.74 4.34
CA GLU A 131 15.96 7.81 4.23
C GLU A 131 15.39 6.49 3.71
N PRO A 132 15.78 6.01 2.52
CA PRO A 132 15.18 4.81 1.92
C PRO A 132 15.42 3.58 2.79
N PHE A 133 14.42 2.70 2.82
CA PHE A 133 14.56 1.40 3.47
C PHE A 133 13.81 0.33 2.69
N GLU A 134 14.22 -0.93 2.91
CA GLU A 134 13.72 -2.05 2.11
C GLU A 134 12.69 -2.88 2.87
N LEU A 135 11.70 -3.34 2.12
CA LEU A 135 10.66 -4.25 2.56
C LEU A 135 10.56 -5.39 1.55
N GLU A 136 9.85 -6.43 1.91
CA GLU A 136 9.55 -7.53 0.99
C GLU A 136 8.05 -7.82 0.98
N GLY A 137 7.55 -8.16 -0.19
CA GLY A 137 6.15 -8.56 -0.36
C GLY A 137 6.01 -9.73 -1.30
N VAL A 138 4.85 -10.37 -1.26
CA VAL A 138 4.53 -11.58 -2.02
C VAL A 138 3.26 -11.33 -2.82
N VAL A 139 3.29 -11.66 -4.12
CA VAL A 139 2.11 -11.53 -4.97
C VAL A 139 0.99 -12.42 -4.43
N THR A 140 -0.13 -11.80 -4.06
CA THR A 140 -1.23 -12.46 -3.36
C THR A 140 -2.56 -12.10 -4.00
N PHE A 141 -3.41 -13.11 -4.22
CA PHE A 141 -4.75 -12.95 -4.79
C PHE A 141 -5.78 -12.95 -3.68
N TYR A 142 -6.67 -11.96 -3.68
CA TYR A 142 -7.75 -11.85 -2.69
C TYR A 142 -9.08 -12.07 -3.37
N LYS A 143 -9.88 -12.98 -2.77
CA LYS A 143 -11.14 -13.44 -3.35
C LYS A 143 -12.28 -12.48 -3.04
N LYS A 144 -13.19 -12.30 -4.01
CA LYS A 144 -14.46 -11.60 -3.76
C LYS A 144 -15.30 -12.39 -2.78
N TYR A 145 -16.01 -11.67 -1.92
CA TYR A 145 -17.08 -12.29 -1.12
C TYR A 145 -18.30 -12.52 -1.99
N GLU A 146 -18.95 -13.62 -1.75
CA GLU A 146 -20.20 -13.94 -2.41
C GLU A 146 -21.40 -13.37 -1.66
#